data_8a05178b462ca53176e7605ff6bfa018
#
_entry.id   8a05178b462ca53176e7605ff6bfa018
#
_cell.length_a   1.000
_cell.length_b   1.000
_cell.length_c   1.000
_cell.angle_alpha   90.00
_cell.angle_beta   90.00
_cell.angle_gamma   90.00
#
_symmetry.space_group_name_H-M   'P 1'
#
loop_
_entity.id
_entity.type
_entity.pdbx_description
1 polymer ?
#
loop_
_entity_poly.entity_id
_entity_poly.type
_entity_poly.pdbx_seq_one_letter_code
_entity_poly.pdbx_strand_id
1 'polypeptide(L)'
;IEEGEFVSIMGASGSGKSTLLNILGILDNYDSGEYVLGDTLIKDLSESRAAEYRNKMIGFIFQSFNLIGFKTAVENVELPLFYQGVSRRKRHQQALEYLDRLGLLPWADHYPNEMSGGQKQRVAIARALITQPQIILADEPTGALDSKTSVEVMQLLKKLNAEDHKTIVVVTHESGVANETNKIVHIKDGIIGKIEDNFDHHASPFGIDGVMK
;
A
#
# COMPACT_ATOMS: atom_id res chain seq x y z
N ILE A 1 -9.90 11.09 5.54
CA ILE A 1 -8.98 10.06 6.04
C ILE A 1 -7.99 10.77 6.94
N GLU A 2 -7.96 10.35 8.19
CA GLU A 2 -7.07 10.93 9.19
C GLU A 2 -5.69 10.23 9.18
N GLU A 3 -4.67 10.89 9.74
CA GLU A 3 -3.35 10.29 9.89
C GLU A 3 -3.41 9.04 10.79
N GLY A 4 -2.77 7.97 10.34
CA GLY A 4 -2.76 6.69 11.05
C GLY A 4 -4.01 5.83 10.85
N GLU A 5 -5.00 6.26 10.07
CA GLU A 5 -6.16 5.41 9.75
C GLU A 5 -5.79 4.24 8.83
N PHE A 6 -6.46 3.11 9.05
CA PHE A 6 -6.46 1.98 8.13
C PHE A 6 -7.85 1.84 7.53
N VAL A 7 -8.01 2.27 6.28
CA VAL A 7 -9.30 2.44 5.60
C VAL A 7 -9.39 1.53 4.38
N SER A 8 -10.52 0.90 4.16
CA SER A 8 -10.83 0.28 2.88
C SER A 8 -11.83 1.10 2.08
N ILE A 9 -11.65 1.13 0.76
CA ILE A 9 -12.59 1.67 -0.21
C ILE A 9 -13.18 0.48 -0.96
N MET A 10 -14.46 0.20 -0.73
CA MET A 10 -15.15 -0.98 -1.24
C MET A 10 -16.23 -0.60 -2.24
N GLY A 11 -16.42 -1.42 -3.26
CA GLY A 11 -17.50 -1.25 -4.26
C GLY A 11 -17.33 -2.23 -5.42
N ALA A 12 -18.38 -2.37 -6.22
CA ALA A 12 -18.37 -3.22 -7.41
C ALA A 12 -17.34 -2.74 -8.46
N SER A 13 -17.00 -3.60 -9.42
CA SER A 13 -16.21 -3.18 -10.58
C SER A 13 -16.89 -2.02 -11.31
N GLY A 14 -16.11 -1.02 -11.73
CA GLY A 14 -16.64 0.18 -12.38
C GLY A 14 -17.26 1.22 -11.44
N SER A 15 -17.28 1.02 -10.13
CA SER A 15 -17.89 1.99 -9.18
C SER A 15 -17.08 3.28 -8.96
N GLY A 16 -15.89 3.43 -9.57
CA GLY A 16 -15.04 4.62 -9.41
C GLY A 16 -13.89 4.49 -8.42
N LYS A 17 -13.67 3.32 -7.81
CA LYS A 17 -12.60 3.10 -6.82
C LYS A 17 -11.20 3.43 -7.34
N SER A 18 -10.85 2.89 -8.52
CA SER A 18 -9.52 3.13 -9.13
C SER A 18 -9.35 4.58 -9.55
N THR A 19 -10.42 5.24 -10.00
CA THR A 19 -10.39 6.69 -10.30
C THR A 19 -10.09 7.48 -9.04
N LEU A 20 -10.79 7.19 -7.93
CA LEU A 20 -10.52 7.84 -6.65
C LEU A 20 -9.08 7.55 -6.17
N LEU A 21 -8.62 6.30 -6.29
CA LEU A 21 -7.26 5.92 -5.93
C LEU A 21 -6.22 6.70 -6.75
N ASN A 22 -6.45 6.88 -8.05
CA ASN A 22 -5.56 7.64 -8.92
C ASN A 22 -5.51 9.12 -8.52
N ILE A 23 -6.64 9.72 -8.15
CA ILE A 23 -6.69 11.09 -7.63
C ILE A 23 -5.93 11.20 -6.30
N LEU A 24 -6.20 10.31 -5.34
CA LEU A 24 -5.47 10.26 -4.08
C LEU A 24 -3.97 10.02 -4.29
N GLY A 25 -3.63 9.26 -5.33
CA GLY A 25 -2.26 8.97 -5.73
C GLY A 25 -1.57 10.07 -6.53
N ILE A 26 -2.25 11.18 -6.81
CA ILE A 26 -1.75 12.27 -7.67
C ILE A 26 -1.36 11.73 -9.07
N LEU A 27 -2.02 10.67 -9.53
CA LEU A 27 -1.83 10.09 -10.87
C LEU A 27 -2.81 10.68 -11.87
N ASP A 28 -3.89 11.30 -11.37
CA ASP A 28 -4.92 11.93 -12.17
C ASP A 28 -5.39 13.24 -11.51
N ASN A 29 -5.99 14.12 -12.31
CA ASN A 29 -6.55 15.38 -11.82
C ASN A 29 -8.02 15.19 -11.44
N TYR A 30 -8.56 16.13 -10.67
CA TYR A 30 -9.98 16.22 -10.34
C TYR A 30 -10.56 17.55 -10.81
N ASP A 31 -11.84 17.56 -11.19
CA ASP A 31 -12.51 18.74 -11.76
C ASP A 31 -12.88 19.78 -10.71
N SER A 32 -13.31 19.34 -9.53
CA SER A 32 -13.79 20.23 -8.46
C SER A 32 -13.57 19.62 -7.08
N GLY A 33 -13.66 20.47 -6.06
CA GLY A 33 -13.39 20.11 -4.68
C GLY A 33 -11.98 20.48 -4.24
N GLU A 34 -11.57 19.95 -3.10
CA GLU A 34 -10.23 20.16 -2.53
C GLU A 34 -9.63 18.83 -2.09
N TYR A 35 -8.36 18.64 -2.39
CA TYR A 35 -7.57 17.53 -1.89
C TYR A 35 -6.34 18.08 -1.18
N VAL A 36 -6.26 17.82 0.12
CA VAL A 36 -5.12 18.20 0.96
C VAL A 36 -4.42 16.94 1.43
N LEU A 37 -3.10 16.84 1.19
CA LEU A 37 -2.26 15.76 1.67
C LEU A 37 -1.22 16.32 2.64
N GLY A 38 -1.32 15.97 3.92
CA GLY A 38 -0.64 16.68 4.98
C GLY A 38 -1.07 18.15 4.97
N ASP A 39 -0.10 19.07 4.96
CA ASP A 39 -0.37 20.52 4.89
C ASP A 39 -0.37 21.08 3.46
N THR A 40 -0.42 20.21 2.45
CA THR A 40 -0.27 20.63 1.04
C THR A 40 -1.56 20.45 0.27
N LEU A 41 -2.08 21.54 -0.31
CA LEU A 41 -3.18 21.47 -1.28
C LEU A 41 -2.65 20.91 -2.60
N ILE A 42 -3.21 19.77 -2.99
CA ILE A 42 -2.88 19.06 -4.23
C ILE A 42 -3.82 19.54 -5.33
N LYS A 43 -3.43 20.56 -6.05
CA LYS A 43 -4.22 21.14 -7.13
C LYS A 43 -3.29 21.78 -8.17
N ASP A 44 -3.64 21.60 -9.45
CA ASP A 44 -2.96 22.25 -10.59
C ASP A 44 -1.42 22.09 -10.58
N LEU A 45 -0.95 20.92 -10.15
CA LEU A 45 0.47 20.62 -10.09
C LEU A 45 1.03 20.36 -11.49
N SER A 46 2.22 20.90 -11.79
CA SER A 46 2.98 20.45 -12.95
C SER A 46 3.37 18.97 -12.79
N GLU A 47 3.56 18.23 -13.90
CA GLU A 47 3.97 16.83 -13.85
C GLU A 47 5.23 16.59 -13.01
N SER A 48 6.21 17.49 -13.06
CA SER A 48 7.43 17.38 -12.25
C SER A 48 7.13 17.51 -10.75
N ARG A 49 6.24 18.44 -10.37
CA ARG A 49 5.82 18.60 -8.97
C ARG A 49 4.97 17.43 -8.50
N ALA A 50 4.03 16.98 -9.33
CA ALA A 50 3.21 15.79 -9.05
C ALA A 50 4.09 14.54 -8.82
N ALA A 51 5.10 14.32 -9.69
CA ALA A 51 6.06 13.23 -9.55
C ALA A 51 6.89 13.33 -8.24
N GLU A 52 7.31 14.54 -7.88
CA GLU A 52 8.03 14.79 -6.62
C GLU A 52 7.16 14.46 -5.40
N TYR A 53 5.90 14.94 -5.37
CA TYR A 53 4.97 14.65 -4.27
C TYR A 53 4.64 13.16 -4.20
N ARG A 54 4.33 12.50 -5.32
CA ARG A 54 4.13 11.03 -5.37
C ARG A 54 5.30 10.30 -4.74
N ASN A 55 6.51 10.62 -5.17
CA ASN A 55 7.71 9.93 -4.70
C ASN A 55 7.99 10.14 -3.21
N LYS A 56 7.66 11.30 -2.66
CA LYS A 56 7.94 11.64 -1.25
C LYS A 56 6.84 11.24 -0.28
N MET A 57 5.58 11.38 -0.70
CA MET A 57 4.44 11.33 0.21
C MET A 57 3.60 10.07 0.07
N ILE A 58 3.72 9.35 -1.05
CA ILE A 58 2.81 8.25 -1.38
C ILE A 58 3.60 6.97 -1.67
N GLY A 59 3.21 5.88 -0.99
CA GLY A 59 3.65 4.54 -1.30
C GLY A 59 2.55 3.78 -2.06
N PHE A 60 2.86 3.19 -3.21
CA PHE A 60 1.90 2.41 -3.99
C PHE A 60 2.16 0.92 -3.90
N ILE A 61 1.09 0.15 -3.66
CA ILE A 61 1.06 -1.30 -3.70
C ILE A 61 -0.03 -1.71 -4.71
N PHE A 62 0.32 -2.50 -5.73
CA PHE A 62 -0.58 -2.89 -6.80
C PHE A 62 -0.84 -4.40 -6.80
N GLN A 63 -1.99 -4.80 -7.32
CA GLN A 63 -2.37 -6.20 -7.51
C GLN A 63 -1.34 -6.99 -8.32
N SER A 64 -0.82 -6.40 -9.40
CA SER A 64 0.16 -7.03 -10.29
C SER A 64 1.61 -6.81 -9.85
N PHE A 65 1.84 -6.39 -8.59
CA PHE A 65 3.15 -6.07 -8.00
C PHE A 65 3.89 -4.92 -8.69
N ASN A 66 3.77 -4.77 -9.99
CA ASN A 66 4.44 -3.77 -10.85
C ASN A 66 5.95 -3.68 -10.58
N LEU A 67 6.61 -4.84 -10.43
CA LEU A 67 8.05 -4.94 -10.32
C LEU A 67 8.69 -4.90 -11.71
N ILE A 68 9.85 -4.26 -11.80
CA ILE A 68 10.65 -4.21 -13.02
C ILE A 68 11.35 -5.57 -13.18
N GLY A 69 10.93 -6.36 -14.18
CA GLY A 69 11.31 -7.76 -14.34
C GLY A 69 12.81 -8.01 -14.55
N PHE A 70 13.54 -7.04 -15.11
CA PHE A 70 15.00 -7.11 -15.33
C PHE A 70 15.84 -6.49 -14.21
N LYS A 71 15.20 -6.11 -13.09
CA LYS A 71 15.83 -5.64 -11.86
C LYS A 71 15.63 -6.66 -10.75
N THR A 72 16.64 -6.82 -9.92
CA THR A 72 16.56 -7.67 -8.72
C THR A 72 15.59 -7.09 -7.70
N ALA A 73 15.28 -7.85 -6.64
CA ALA A 73 14.41 -7.38 -5.55
C ALA A 73 14.99 -6.12 -4.91
N VAL A 74 16.28 -6.10 -4.56
CA VAL A 74 16.91 -4.92 -3.96
C VAL A 74 16.91 -3.72 -4.90
N GLU A 75 17.15 -3.91 -6.19
CA GLU A 75 17.11 -2.84 -7.19
C GLU A 75 15.69 -2.27 -7.41
N ASN A 76 14.64 -3.10 -7.29
CA ASN A 76 13.26 -2.63 -7.30
C ASN A 76 12.94 -1.76 -6.09
N VAL A 77 13.41 -2.17 -4.90
CA VAL A 77 13.21 -1.42 -3.66
C VAL A 77 14.00 -0.11 -3.66
N GLU A 78 15.21 -0.08 -4.22
CA GLU A 78 16.04 1.12 -4.32
C GLU A 78 15.45 2.23 -5.21
N LEU A 79 14.57 1.88 -6.14
CA LEU A 79 14.17 2.75 -7.24
C LEU A 79 13.60 4.11 -6.80
N PRO A 80 12.70 4.21 -5.79
CA PRO A 80 12.20 5.50 -5.34
C PRO A 80 13.32 6.41 -4.81
N LEU A 81 14.29 5.87 -4.11
CA LEU A 81 15.43 6.65 -3.59
C LEU A 81 16.40 7.07 -4.69
N PHE A 82 16.48 6.32 -5.79
CA PHE A 82 17.23 6.74 -6.97
C PHE A 82 16.66 8.05 -7.53
N TYR A 83 15.33 8.14 -7.66
CA TYR A 83 14.67 9.36 -8.13
C TYR A 83 14.78 10.53 -7.13
N GLN A 84 15.00 10.25 -5.85
CA GLN A 84 15.30 11.28 -4.84
C GLN A 84 16.78 11.72 -4.85
N GLY A 85 17.62 11.18 -5.76
CA GLY A 85 19.04 11.52 -5.84
C GLY A 85 19.90 10.93 -4.71
N VAL A 86 19.39 9.95 -3.95
CA VAL A 86 20.16 9.27 -2.88
C VAL A 86 21.30 8.47 -3.49
N SER A 87 22.50 8.61 -2.94
CA SER A 87 23.70 7.92 -3.44
C SER A 87 23.50 6.38 -3.46
N ARG A 88 24.13 5.70 -4.43
CA ARG A 88 23.99 4.25 -4.63
C ARG A 88 24.25 3.45 -3.36
N ARG A 89 25.34 3.77 -2.65
CA ARG A 89 25.71 3.07 -1.42
C ARG A 89 24.60 3.20 -0.35
N LYS A 90 24.08 4.41 -0.14
CA LYS A 90 23.06 4.68 0.89
C LYS A 90 21.74 4.02 0.55
N ARG A 91 21.24 4.15 -0.70
CA ARG A 91 19.95 3.55 -1.08
C ARG A 91 20.00 2.02 -1.08
N HIS A 92 21.15 1.43 -1.48
CA HIS A 92 21.35 -0.02 -1.45
C HIS A 92 21.28 -0.56 -0.02
N GLN A 93 21.98 0.06 0.92
CA GLN A 93 21.93 -0.30 2.33
C GLN A 93 20.50 -0.21 2.88
N GLN A 94 19.79 0.90 2.61
CA GLN A 94 18.41 1.08 3.06
C GLN A 94 17.48 0.03 2.45
N ALA A 95 17.64 -0.31 1.17
CA ALA A 95 16.83 -1.33 0.53
C ALA A 95 17.03 -2.72 1.16
N LEU A 96 18.26 -3.09 1.50
CA LEU A 96 18.55 -4.34 2.22
C LEU A 96 17.90 -4.35 3.63
N GLU A 97 17.94 -3.23 4.34
CA GLU A 97 17.28 -3.09 5.67
C GLU A 97 15.76 -3.29 5.56
N TYR A 98 15.10 -2.72 4.55
CA TYR A 98 13.66 -2.93 4.32
C TYR A 98 13.34 -4.36 3.87
N LEU A 99 14.18 -4.98 3.04
CA LEU A 99 14.01 -6.39 2.67
C LEU A 99 14.18 -7.31 3.89
N ASP A 100 15.14 -7.03 4.76
CA ASP A 100 15.35 -7.80 5.99
C ASP A 100 14.15 -7.70 6.93
N ARG A 101 13.61 -6.50 7.17
CA ARG A 101 12.37 -6.28 7.96
C ARG A 101 11.19 -7.12 7.45
N LEU A 102 11.13 -7.38 6.16
CA LEU A 102 10.05 -8.14 5.53
C LEU A 102 10.40 -9.62 5.29
N GLY A 103 11.54 -10.09 5.83
CA GLY A 103 11.99 -11.47 5.73
C GLY A 103 12.44 -11.85 4.30
N LEU A 104 12.91 -10.88 3.52
CA LEU A 104 13.29 -11.07 2.11
C LEU A 104 14.78 -10.91 1.83
N LEU A 105 15.61 -10.73 2.86
CA LEU A 105 17.05 -10.56 2.68
C LEU A 105 17.71 -11.69 1.84
N PRO A 106 17.35 -12.98 2.03
CA PRO A 106 17.90 -14.07 1.21
C PRO A 106 17.54 -13.97 -0.28
N TRP A 107 16.51 -13.21 -0.65
CA TRP A 107 16.05 -13.01 -2.04
C TRP A 107 16.43 -11.65 -2.62
N ALA A 108 17.30 -10.88 -1.95
CA ALA A 108 17.64 -9.52 -2.37
C ALA A 108 18.15 -9.46 -3.82
N ASP A 109 18.95 -10.44 -4.24
CA ASP A 109 19.56 -10.52 -5.56
C ASP A 109 18.73 -11.33 -6.59
N HIS A 110 17.52 -11.83 -6.21
CA HIS A 110 16.67 -12.57 -7.11
C HIS A 110 15.85 -11.63 -8.00
N TYR A 111 15.56 -12.08 -9.21
CA TYR A 111 14.66 -11.40 -10.14
C TYR A 111 13.20 -11.77 -9.87
N PRO A 112 12.24 -10.92 -10.25
CA PRO A 112 10.82 -11.20 -10.03
C PRO A 112 10.31 -12.53 -10.58
N ASN A 113 10.85 -13.02 -11.70
CA ASN A 113 10.49 -14.32 -12.26
C ASN A 113 10.97 -15.53 -11.44
N GLU A 114 11.88 -15.33 -10.50
CA GLU A 114 12.42 -16.35 -9.59
C GLU A 114 11.70 -16.36 -8.23
N MET A 115 10.71 -15.49 -8.04
CA MET A 115 10.04 -15.25 -6.76
C MET A 115 8.58 -15.69 -6.78
N SER A 116 8.08 -16.18 -5.64
CA SER A 116 6.65 -16.45 -5.45
C SER A 116 5.81 -15.16 -5.46
N GLY A 117 4.49 -15.27 -5.63
CA GLY A 117 3.58 -14.13 -5.58
C GLY A 117 3.68 -13.34 -4.27
N GLY A 118 3.71 -14.03 -3.13
CA GLY A 118 3.86 -13.40 -1.83
C GLY A 118 5.21 -12.71 -1.62
N GLN A 119 6.29 -13.26 -2.15
CA GLN A 119 7.60 -12.61 -2.13
C GLN A 119 7.59 -11.34 -2.99
N LYS A 120 7.04 -11.39 -4.20
CA LYS A 120 6.86 -10.20 -5.08
C LYS A 120 6.07 -9.11 -4.39
N GLN A 121 4.97 -9.47 -3.72
CA GLN A 121 4.15 -8.51 -3.00
C GLN A 121 4.90 -7.87 -1.84
N ARG A 122 5.66 -8.63 -1.06
CA ARG A 122 6.51 -8.06 0.00
C ARG A 122 7.61 -7.15 -0.56
N VAL A 123 8.19 -7.45 -1.73
CA VAL A 123 9.12 -6.53 -2.42
C VAL A 123 8.41 -5.23 -2.82
N ALA A 124 7.17 -5.32 -3.36
CA ALA A 124 6.38 -4.15 -3.69
C ALA A 124 6.05 -3.31 -2.45
N ILE A 125 5.75 -3.95 -1.32
CA ILE A 125 5.54 -3.28 -0.02
C ILE A 125 6.85 -2.62 0.45
N ALA A 126 8.00 -3.30 0.40
CA ALA A 126 9.30 -2.71 0.74
C ALA A 126 9.59 -1.46 -0.09
N ARG A 127 9.33 -1.54 -1.41
CA ARG A 127 9.48 -0.40 -2.33
C ARG A 127 8.55 0.77 -1.97
N ALA A 128 7.31 0.48 -1.57
CA ALA A 128 6.37 1.50 -1.14
C ALA A 128 6.79 2.20 0.16
N LEU A 129 7.45 1.48 1.06
CA LEU A 129 7.84 1.96 2.39
C LEU A 129 9.17 2.72 2.43
N ILE A 130 10.08 2.48 1.48
CA ILE A 130 11.48 2.94 1.58
C ILE A 130 11.62 4.46 1.61
N THR A 131 10.67 5.18 1.03
CA THR A 131 10.61 6.65 1.06
C THR A 131 10.00 7.20 2.34
N GLN A 132 9.53 6.34 3.25
CA GLN A 132 8.80 6.70 4.46
C GLN A 132 7.57 7.60 4.16
N PRO A 133 6.67 7.15 3.27
CA PRO A 133 5.56 7.96 2.80
C PRO A 133 4.58 8.31 3.94
N GLN A 134 3.78 9.36 3.75
CA GLN A 134 2.69 9.74 4.65
C GLN A 134 1.48 8.80 4.51
N ILE A 135 1.22 8.33 3.28
CA ILE A 135 0.10 7.45 2.98
C ILE A 135 0.54 6.29 2.07
N ILE A 136 -0.01 5.12 2.33
CA ILE A 136 0.13 3.93 1.48
C ILE A 136 -1.21 3.69 0.79
N LEU A 137 -1.19 3.63 -0.53
CA LEU A 137 -2.33 3.32 -1.38
C LEU A 137 -2.16 1.91 -1.94
N ALA A 138 -3.06 1.01 -1.59
CA ALA A 138 -3.02 -0.39 -1.99
C ALA A 138 -4.22 -0.73 -2.88
N ASP A 139 -3.97 -1.02 -4.15
CA ASP A 139 -4.99 -1.43 -5.13
C ASP A 139 -5.04 -2.95 -5.21
N GLU A 140 -6.12 -3.55 -4.68
CA GLU A 140 -6.33 -5.01 -4.63
C GLU A 140 -5.07 -5.77 -4.17
N PRO A 141 -4.47 -5.46 -3.01
CA PRO A 141 -3.12 -5.92 -2.64
C PRO A 141 -3.01 -7.44 -2.49
N THR A 142 -4.12 -8.15 -2.45
CA THR A 142 -4.22 -9.61 -2.29
C THR A 142 -4.77 -10.33 -3.52
N GLY A 143 -5.28 -9.60 -4.51
CA GLY A 143 -6.04 -10.18 -5.62
C GLY A 143 -5.28 -11.12 -6.57
N ALA A 144 -3.94 -11.15 -6.50
CA ALA A 144 -3.09 -12.07 -7.26
C ALA A 144 -2.45 -13.18 -6.39
N LEU A 145 -2.91 -13.36 -5.15
CA LEU A 145 -2.31 -14.25 -4.15
C LEU A 145 -3.26 -15.37 -3.77
N ASP A 146 -2.70 -16.49 -3.32
CA ASP A 146 -3.48 -17.54 -2.65
C ASP A 146 -3.98 -17.07 -1.26
N SER A 147 -4.98 -17.74 -0.73
CA SER A 147 -5.66 -17.35 0.52
C SER A 147 -4.72 -17.23 1.72
N LYS A 148 -3.74 -18.13 1.85
CA LYS A 148 -2.78 -18.09 2.96
C LYS A 148 -1.88 -16.87 2.85
N THR A 149 -1.31 -16.64 1.68
CA THR A 149 -0.44 -15.50 1.39
C THR A 149 -1.20 -14.17 1.52
N SER A 150 -2.49 -14.14 1.12
CA SER A 150 -3.37 -12.99 1.30
C SER A 150 -3.50 -12.58 2.76
N VAL A 151 -3.71 -13.55 3.66
CA VAL A 151 -3.75 -13.32 5.12
C VAL A 151 -2.42 -12.76 5.62
N GLU A 152 -1.29 -13.33 5.20
CA GLU A 152 0.04 -12.84 5.60
C GLU A 152 0.29 -11.39 5.16
N VAL A 153 -0.13 -11.01 3.96
CA VAL A 153 -0.01 -9.65 3.44
C VAL A 153 -0.90 -8.68 4.23
N MET A 154 -2.15 -9.05 4.52
CA MET A 154 -3.05 -8.19 5.31
C MET A 154 -2.55 -8.03 6.74
N GLN A 155 -2.02 -9.09 7.37
CA GLN A 155 -1.38 -9.01 8.69
C GLN A 155 -0.17 -8.07 8.68
N LEU A 156 0.63 -8.10 7.61
CA LEU A 156 1.75 -7.18 7.45
C LEU A 156 1.27 -5.71 7.36
N LEU A 157 0.23 -5.43 6.56
CA LEU A 157 -0.34 -4.08 6.47
C LEU A 157 -0.91 -3.59 7.81
N LYS A 158 -1.62 -4.47 8.55
CA LYS A 158 -2.08 -4.18 9.91
C LYS A 158 -0.93 -3.82 10.86
N LYS A 159 0.14 -4.60 10.82
CA LYS A 159 1.32 -4.35 11.63
C LYS A 159 1.96 -3.01 11.32
N LEU A 160 2.10 -2.66 10.04
CA LEU A 160 2.62 -1.36 9.60
C LEU A 160 1.73 -0.19 10.05
N ASN A 161 0.41 -0.36 10.04
CA ASN A 161 -0.50 0.65 10.58
C ASN A 161 -0.37 0.77 12.10
N ALA A 162 -0.41 -0.34 12.83
CA ALA A 162 -0.43 -0.35 14.31
C ALA A 162 0.92 0.07 14.93
N GLU A 163 2.05 -0.41 14.40
CA GLU A 163 3.38 -0.20 14.98
C GLU A 163 4.09 1.03 14.41
N ASP A 164 3.97 1.25 13.09
CA ASP A 164 4.63 2.36 12.39
C ASP A 164 3.69 3.58 12.18
N HIS A 165 2.43 3.51 12.68
CA HIS A 165 1.39 4.54 12.54
C HIS A 165 1.19 5.01 11.09
N LYS A 166 1.30 4.09 10.11
CA LYS A 166 1.13 4.41 8.70
C LYS A 166 -0.35 4.56 8.35
N THR A 167 -0.70 5.64 7.67
CA THR A 167 -2.01 5.77 7.03
C THR A 167 -2.07 4.84 5.83
N ILE A 168 -3.05 3.94 5.78
CA ILE A 168 -3.17 2.94 4.71
C ILE A 168 -4.58 2.98 4.14
N VAL A 169 -4.68 3.09 2.82
CA VAL A 169 -5.94 2.99 2.08
C VAL A 169 -5.87 1.77 1.18
N VAL A 170 -6.79 0.83 1.39
CA VAL A 170 -6.93 -0.38 0.58
C VAL A 170 -8.14 -0.25 -0.32
N VAL A 171 -7.96 -0.35 -1.61
CA VAL A 171 -9.09 -0.50 -2.56
C VAL A 171 -9.31 -1.99 -2.77
N THR A 172 -10.54 -2.45 -2.58
CA THR A 172 -10.90 -3.86 -2.79
C THR A 172 -12.38 -4.05 -3.11
N HIS A 173 -12.70 -5.17 -3.73
CA HIS A 173 -14.07 -5.66 -3.87
C HIS A 173 -14.34 -6.85 -2.94
N GLU A 174 -13.34 -7.34 -2.21
CA GLU A 174 -13.44 -8.47 -1.30
C GLU A 174 -13.83 -8.01 0.11
N SER A 175 -15.00 -8.45 0.58
CA SER A 175 -15.48 -8.12 1.94
C SER A 175 -14.52 -8.64 3.03
N GLY A 176 -13.87 -9.80 2.81
CA GLY A 176 -12.89 -10.34 3.74
C GLY A 176 -11.71 -9.40 3.96
N VAL A 177 -11.19 -8.78 2.89
CA VAL A 177 -10.10 -7.81 2.96
C VAL A 177 -10.58 -6.51 3.61
N ALA A 178 -11.76 -6.02 3.23
CA ALA A 178 -12.32 -4.79 3.78
C ALA A 178 -12.56 -4.89 5.29
N ASN A 179 -13.04 -6.04 5.78
CA ASN A 179 -13.26 -6.28 7.20
C ASN A 179 -11.97 -6.31 8.06
N GLU A 180 -10.81 -6.39 7.42
CA GLU A 180 -9.52 -6.32 8.11
C GLU A 180 -9.08 -4.87 8.43
N THR A 181 -9.80 -3.86 7.92
CA THR A 181 -9.50 -2.44 8.14
C THR A 181 -10.41 -1.82 9.21
N ASN A 182 -10.00 -0.66 9.76
CA ASN A 182 -10.74 0.02 10.83
C ASN A 182 -11.97 0.78 10.33
N LYS A 183 -11.99 1.16 9.05
CA LYS A 183 -13.06 1.92 8.43
C LYS A 183 -13.32 1.42 7.01
N ILE A 184 -14.58 1.28 6.63
CA ILE A 184 -14.99 0.87 5.28
C ILE A 184 -15.78 1.98 4.63
N VAL A 185 -15.28 2.47 3.48
CA VAL A 185 -15.97 3.47 2.64
C VAL A 185 -16.57 2.74 1.44
N HIS A 186 -17.89 2.71 1.35
CA HIS A 186 -18.60 2.09 0.24
C HIS A 186 -18.83 3.09 -0.89
N ILE A 187 -18.33 2.76 -2.09
CA ILE A 187 -18.55 3.54 -3.31
C ILE A 187 -19.46 2.79 -4.27
N LYS A 188 -20.46 3.49 -4.76
CA LYS A 188 -21.36 3.02 -5.80
C LYS A 188 -21.59 4.14 -6.83
N ASP A 189 -21.33 3.84 -8.10
CA ASP A 189 -21.56 4.78 -9.22
C ASP A 189 -20.89 6.16 -9.01
N GLY A 190 -19.66 6.14 -8.48
CA GLY A 190 -18.86 7.36 -8.20
C GLY A 190 -19.27 8.12 -6.93
N ILE A 191 -20.24 7.61 -6.17
CA ILE A 191 -20.77 8.29 -4.97
C ILE A 191 -20.43 7.48 -3.72
N ILE A 192 -19.99 8.15 -2.65
CA ILE A 192 -19.86 7.54 -1.33
C ILE A 192 -21.25 7.32 -0.76
N GLY A 193 -21.67 6.06 -0.69
CA GLY A 193 -23.01 5.68 -0.20
C GLY A 193 -23.07 5.48 1.31
N LYS A 194 -22.04 4.89 1.90
CA LYS A 194 -21.97 4.57 3.33
C LYS A 194 -20.53 4.58 3.81
N ILE A 195 -20.33 4.98 5.05
CA ILE A 195 -19.07 4.81 5.79
C ILE A 195 -19.37 3.99 7.04
N GLU A 196 -18.62 2.94 7.27
CA GLU A 196 -18.75 2.06 8.42
C GLU A 196 -17.46 2.09 9.24
N ASP A 197 -17.60 2.36 10.54
CA ASP A 197 -16.49 2.16 11.48
C ASP A 197 -16.47 0.69 11.91
N ASN A 198 -15.30 0.08 11.80
CA ASN A 198 -15.10 -1.36 11.99
C ASN A 198 -14.28 -1.67 13.26
N PHE A 199 -14.44 -0.85 14.30
CA PHE A 199 -13.66 -0.97 15.54
C PHE A 199 -13.95 -2.24 16.36
N ASP A 200 -15.12 -2.88 16.18
CA ASP A 200 -15.55 -4.03 16.98
C ASP A 200 -15.04 -5.39 16.45
N HIS A 201 -14.37 -5.44 15.28
CA HIS A 201 -13.88 -6.69 14.70
C HIS A 201 -12.42 -7.04 15.06
N HIS A 202 -11.83 -6.39 16.07
CA HIS A 202 -10.51 -6.79 16.62
C HIS A 202 -10.55 -8.07 17.46
N ALA A 203 -11.70 -8.71 17.61
CA ALA A 203 -11.78 -10.11 18.02
C ALA A 203 -11.43 -10.98 16.81
N SER A 204 -10.18 -11.44 16.74
CA SER A 204 -9.67 -12.35 15.71
C SER A 204 -10.68 -13.46 15.40
N PRO A 205 -11.09 -13.66 14.11
CA PRO A 205 -11.83 -14.86 13.73
C PRO A 205 -10.99 -16.14 13.82
N PHE A 206 -9.71 -16.01 14.15
CA PHE A 206 -8.80 -17.12 14.44
C PHE A 206 -8.41 -17.05 15.92
N GLY A 207 -9.32 -17.56 16.78
CA GLY A 207 -9.09 -17.70 18.21
C GLY A 207 -7.79 -18.46 18.48
N ILE A 208 -6.80 -17.76 19.01
CA ILE A 208 -5.73 -18.34 19.81
C ILE A 208 -6.08 -18.02 21.29
N ASP A 209 -7.23 -18.53 21.72
CA ASP A 209 -7.51 -18.71 23.14
C ASP A 209 -7.45 -20.23 23.40
N GLY A 210 -6.37 -20.66 24.01
CA GLY A 210 -6.33 -21.99 24.57
C GLY A 210 -5.07 -22.79 24.36
N VAL A 211 -3.94 -22.35 24.91
CA VAL A 211 -2.99 -23.28 25.52
C VAL A 211 -2.35 -22.59 26.72
N MET A 212 -2.98 -22.73 27.88
CA MET A 212 -2.30 -22.86 29.13
C MET A 212 -3.19 -23.68 30.06
N LYS A 213 -2.91 -24.96 30.12
CA LYS A 213 -2.94 -25.79 31.32
C LYS A 213 -2.02 -26.96 31.10
#